data_d4e6eff5dda19b4ef2481ea9c0322f23
#
_entry.id   d4e6eff5dda19b4ef2481ea9c0322f23
#
_cell.length_a   1.000
_cell.length_b   1.000
_cell.length_c   1.000
_cell.angle_alpha   90.00
_cell.angle_beta   90.00
_cell.angle_gamma   90.00
#
_symmetry.space_group_name_H-M   'P 1'
#
loop_
_entity.id
_entity.type
_entity.pdbx_description
1 polymer ?
#
loop_
_entity_poly.entity_id
_entity_poly.type
_entity_poly.pdbx_seq_one_letter_code
_entity_poly.pdbx_strand_id
1 'polypeptide(L)'
;MALILLLNNETIDAHSFEAVVQGLSPYSSDEVKKAIRNNEISVVELEESIRNIDITIPKELVGQHDVDFDVFKNIFKGSKKNDSISKLYYDFFSVLRDFRNNKTEETYAELIKCLDQDNIASIYKAFGYGKAVFAAGNRGSRYNLERFIEKNANHPLLISEDFVGEFYTAFTRSKWIDGIREYSDTTIRLLSATGLFKFKNLPELSYKEILSLIFNVEQLRQNVFGEMTDEEYAHYEEVEDSYFGKNIPLVEIFNYTRDDISTITSKLEKLLGVSAATDVKKFLNDQKNADFIAHINDKYPKEKIMELLPMFSDRKKDNQIKKEVNDAATVPTIYEYIIGIAWYYISNKEFDLYNSLNLTLNADFEPVIHAGGGDGDIVIHYEEFIIMLEVTLMNKQAQKRGEWEPVLRHSLNLKATNEPTETITFFIADELDYNTINIWRAVASVSLESTNTHTRVDGVVIMPFTNNEVLDFLKNSVYYKDIVKVVKDSFAKVPQITDVKWHEEIMSNLIS
;
A
#
# COMPACT_ATOMS: atom_id res chain seq x y z
N MET A 1 -4.81 -13.78 13.21
CA MET A 1 -3.57 -14.57 13.05
C MET A 1 -2.30 -13.71 13.19
N ALA A 2 -2.10 -12.69 12.35
CA ALA A 2 -0.92 -11.81 12.44
C ALA A 2 -0.67 -11.26 13.86
N LEU A 3 -1.71 -10.75 14.53
CA LEU A 3 -1.64 -10.31 15.93
C LEU A 3 -1.19 -11.43 16.86
N ILE A 4 -1.78 -12.64 16.73
CA ILE A 4 -1.43 -13.79 17.58
C ILE A 4 0.05 -14.15 17.41
N LEU A 5 0.53 -14.21 16.16
CA LEU A 5 1.92 -14.52 15.87
C LEU A 5 2.88 -13.52 16.49
N LEU A 6 2.64 -12.22 16.29
CA LEU A 6 3.57 -11.19 16.77
C LEU A 6 3.42 -10.88 18.27
N LEU A 7 2.28 -11.18 18.89
CA LEU A 7 2.15 -11.10 20.34
C LEU A 7 2.91 -12.22 21.06
N ASN A 8 2.95 -13.43 20.46
CA ASN A 8 3.56 -14.61 21.07
C ASN A 8 5.04 -14.81 20.72
N ASN A 9 5.53 -14.24 19.61
CA ASN A 9 6.90 -14.41 19.16
C ASN A 9 7.67 -13.09 19.25
N GLU A 10 8.92 -13.13 19.69
CA GLU A 10 9.75 -11.94 19.78
C GLU A 10 10.28 -11.52 18.40
N THR A 11 10.63 -12.50 17.56
CA THR A 11 11.16 -12.27 16.22
C THR A 11 10.64 -13.32 15.25
N ILE A 12 10.14 -12.88 14.11
CA ILE A 12 9.75 -13.74 12.96
C ILE A 12 10.35 -13.07 11.73
N ASP A 13 11.00 -13.82 10.84
CA ASP A 13 11.41 -13.26 9.55
C ASP A 13 10.19 -13.03 8.64
N ALA A 14 10.34 -12.05 7.71
CA ALA A 14 9.23 -11.62 6.86
C ALA A 14 8.66 -12.77 6.02
N HIS A 15 9.51 -13.66 5.50
CA HIS A 15 9.08 -14.77 4.65
C HIS A 15 8.26 -15.80 5.43
N SER A 16 8.72 -16.17 6.63
CA SER A 16 7.99 -17.07 7.52
C SER A 16 6.67 -16.45 7.99
N PHE A 17 6.66 -15.15 8.30
CA PHE A 17 5.43 -14.42 8.65
C PHE A 17 4.41 -14.45 7.51
N GLU A 18 4.84 -14.14 6.29
CA GLU A 18 3.99 -14.18 5.10
C GLU A 18 3.44 -15.59 4.86
N ALA A 19 4.29 -16.60 4.87
CA ALA A 19 3.90 -18.00 4.66
C ALA A 19 2.84 -18.44 5.68
N VAL A 20 3.03 -18.12 6.96
CA VAL A 20 2.09 -18.49 8.02
C VAL A 20 0.77 -17.76 7.91
N VAL A 21 0.79 -16.44 7.64
CA VAL A 21 -0.44 -15.64 7.51
C VAL A 21 -1.27 -16.10 6.30
N GLN A 22 -0.62 -16.46 5.20
CA GLN A 22 -1.29 -16.97 3.99
C GLN A 22 -1.58 -18.47 4.04
N GLY A 23 -0.80 -19.21 4.81
CA GLY A 23 -0.93 -20.67 4.92
C GLY A 23 -2.14 -21.17 5.68
N LEU A 24 -2.88 -20.29 6.35
CA LEU A 24 -4.24 -20.55 6.85
C LEU A 24 -5.29 -20.49 5.73
N SER A 25 -4.85 -20.69 4.50
CA SER A 25 -5.76 -20.87 3.37
C SER A 25 -6.61 -22.15 3.57
N PRO A 26 -7.73 -22.29 2.82
CA PRO A 26 -8.54 -23.52 2.81
C PRO A 26 -7.75 -24.80 2.49
N TYR A 27 -6.54 -24.65 1.94
CA TYR A 27 -5.65 -25.77 1.54
C TYR A 27 -4.77 -26.31 2.68
N SER A 28 -4.71 -25.65 3.84
CA SER A 28 -3.98 -26.19 4.99
C SER A 28 -4.73 -27.36 5.60
N SER A 29 -4.02 -28.46 5.96
CA SER A 29 -4.66 -29.60 6.60
C SER A 29 -5.27 -29.24 7.95
N ASP A 30 -6.28 -29.98 8.38
CA ASP A 30 -6.92 -29.77 9.67
C ASP A 30 -5.94 -29.99 10.83
N GLU A 31 -4.95 -30.88 10.66
CA GLU A 31 -3.87 -31.08 11.63
C GLU A 31 -3.01 -29.82 11.77
N VAL A 32 -2.63 -29.17 10.67
CA VAL A 32 -1.87 -27.92 10.68
C VAL A 32 -2.68 -26.82 11.37
N LYS A 33 -3.96 -26.66 11.03
CA LYS A 33 -4.85 -25.67 11.65
C LYS A 33 -4.97 -25.92 13.16
N LYS A 34 -5.11 -27.18 13.58
CA LYS A 34 -5.19 -27.58 14.99
C LYS A 34 -3.89 -27.31 15.73
N ALA A 35 -2.74 -27.64 15.13
CA ALA A 35 -1.43 -27.40 15.72
C ALA A 35 -1.15 -25.90 15.89
N ILE A 36 -1.55 -25.06 14.93
CA ILE A 36 -1.47 -23.59 15.07
C ILE A 36 -2.36 -23.11 16.21
N ARG A 37 -3.60 -23.60 16.29
CA ARG A 37 -4.56 -23.26 17.37
C ARG A 37 -3.96 -23.54 18.74
N ASN A 38 -3.31 -24.68 18.88
CA ASN A 38 -2.76 -25.14 20.15
C ASN A 38 -1.35 -24.58 20.42
N ASN A 39 -0.75 -23.84 19.48
CA ASN A 39 0.63 -23.38 19.56
C ASN A 39 1.66 -24.54 19.68
N GLU A 40 1.35 -25.68 19.05
CA GLU A 40 2.15 -26.91 19.08
C GLU A 40 3.15 -27.01 17.94
N ILE A 41 3.08 -26.13 16.96
CA ILE A 41 3.95 -26.12 15.77
C ILE A 41 4.77 -24.82 15.71
N SER A 42 6.04 -24.96 15.45
CA SER A 42 6.89 -23.78 15.22
C SER A 42 6.61 -23.14 13.87
N VAL A 43 6.99 -21.87 13.70
CA VAL A 43 6.83 -21.13 12.45
C VAL A 43 7.54 -21.84 11.28
N VAL A 44 8.74 -22.41 11.53
CA VAL A 44 9.53 -23.15 10.53
C VAL A 44 8.82 -24.42 10.10
N GLU A 45 8.34 -25.23 11.06
CA GLU A 45 7.60 -26.47 10.77
C GLU A 45 6.29 -26.19 10.02
N LEU A 46 5.63 -25.08 10.35
CA LEU A 46 4.43 -24.64 9.66
C LEU A 46 4.73 -24.24 8.21
N GLU A 47 5.80 -23.49 7.96
CA GLU A 47 6.23 -23.14 6.61
C GLU A 47 6.56 -24.38 5.76
N GLU A 48 7.25 -25.36 6.35
CA GLU A 48 7.54 -26.63 5.68
C GLU A 48 6.27 -27.43 5.35
N SER A 49 5.31 -27.48 6.28
CA SER A 49 4.01 -28.14 6.07
C SER A 49 3.22 -27.48 4.93
N ILE A 50 3.23 -26.16 4.86
CA ILE A 50 2.57 -25.40 3.79
C ILE A 50 3.20 -25.69 2.41
N ARG A 51 4.53 -25.84 2.35
CA ARG A 51 5.25 -26.14 1.12
C ARG A 51 5.09 -27.59 0.66
N ASN A 52 4.85 -28.52 1.59
CA ASN A 52 4.78 -29.96 1.37
C ASN A 52 3.34 -30.50 1.32
N ILE A 53 2.36 -29.67 0.95
CA ILE A 53 0.98 -30.12 0.81
C ILE A 53 0.87 -31.26 -0.20
N ASP A 54 0.14 -32.31 0.16
CA ASP A 54 -0.24 -33.40 -0.73
C ASP A 54 -1.23 -32.90 -1.79
N ILE A 55 -0.80 -33.00 -3.05
CA ILE A 55 -1.61 -32.58 -4.19
C ILE A 55 -2.36 -33.78 -4.73
N THR A 56 -3.68 -33.76 -4.60
CA THR A 56 -4.52 -34.80 -5.21
C THR A 56 -4.61 -34.60 -6.70
N ILE A 57 -4.15 -35.58 -7.47
CA ILE A 57 -4.19 -35.57 -8.94
C ILE A 57 -5.65 -35.78 -9.39
N PRO A 58 -6.19 -34.92 -10.29
CA PRO A 58 -7.53 -35.10 -10.86
C PRO A 58 -7.68 -36.47 -11.51
N LYS A 59 -8.87 -37.08 -11.37
CA LYS A 59 -9.14 -38.43 -11.92
C LYS A 59 -8.92 -38.52 -13.43
N GLU A 60 -9.14 -37.43 -14.13
CA GLU A 60 -8.96 -37.29 -15.56
C GLU A 60 -7.47 -37.40 -15.99
N LEU A 61 -6.55 -37.19 -15.07
CA LEU A 61 -5.11 -37.24 -15.30
C LEU A 61 -4.45 -38.54 -14.81
N VAL A 62 -5.10 -39.28 -13.91
CA VAL A 62 -4.53 -40.50 -13.30
C VAL A 62 -4.26 -41.55 -14.33
N GLY A 63 -3.02 -42.01 -14.43
CA GLY A 63 -2.59 -43.06 -15.38
C GLY A 63 -2.57 -42.65 -16.85
N GLN A 64 -2.72 -41.36 -17.13
CA GLN A 64 -2.61 -40.86 -18.51
C GLN A 64 -1.14 -40.62 -18.88
N HIS A 65 -0.77 -40.99 -20.11
CA HIS A 65 0.55 -40.69 -20.69
C HIS A 65 0.52 -39.45 -21.59
N ASP A 66 -0.68 -39.05 -22.01
CA ASP A 66 -0.94 -37.86 -22.81
C ASP A 66 -2.32 -37.28 -22.41
N VAL A 67 -2.55 -36.00 -22.67
CA VAL A 67 -3.78 -35.31 -22.32
C VAL A 67 -4.27 -34.52 -23.52
N ASP A 68 -5.51 -34.72 -23.90
CA ASP A 68 -6.16 -33.91 -24.94
C ASP A 68 -6.27 -32.45 -24.52
N PHE A 69 -6.16 -31.51 -25.48
CA PHE A 69 -6.19 -30.07 -25.18
C PHE A 69 -7.50 -29.63 -24.52
N ASP A 70 -8.62 -30.22 -24.87
CA ASP A 70 -9.92 -29.84 -24.27
C ASP A 70 -10.01 -30.25 -22.79
N VAL A 71 -9.42 -31.38 -22.42
CA VAL A 71 -9.25 -31.78 -21.01
C VAL A 71 -8.22 -30.89 -20.33
N PHE A 72 -7.06 -30.70 -20.98
CA PHE A 72 -5.96 -29.93 -20.46
C PHE A 72 -6.35 -28.49 -20.10
N LYS A 73 -7.01 -27.76 -21.00
CA LYS A 73 -7.41 -26.36 -20.77
C LYS A 73 -8.37 -26.17 -19.60
N ASN A 74 -9.15 -27.21 -19.24
CA ASN A 74 -10.08 -27.16 -18.11
C ASN A 74 -9.36 -27.35 -16.77
N ILE A 75 -8.22 -28.02 -16.75
CA ILE A 75 -7.41 -28.31 -15.56
C ILE A 75 -6.31 -27.25 -15.39
N PHE A 76 -5.52 -26.97 -16.42
CA PHE A 76 -4.39 -26.05 -16.40
C PHE A 76 -4.83 -24.63 -16.80
N LYS A 77 -5.70 -24.02 -15.97
CA LYS A 77 -6.27 -22.69 -16.24
C LYS A 77 -5.25 -21.59 -15.99
N GLY A 78 -5.19 -20.62 -16.90
CA GLY A 78 -4.48 -19.36 -16.70
C GLY A 78 -5.39 -18.28 -16.09
N SER A 79 -4.80 -17.17 -15.67
CA SER A 79 -5.51 -16.01 -15.12
C SER A 79 -6.34 -15.20 -16.14
N LYS A 80 -6.14 -15.44 -17.44
CA LYS A 80 -6.87 -14.74 -18.52
C LYS A 80 -8.12 -15.53 -18.93
N LYS A 81 -9.19 -14.80 -19.25
CA LYS A 81 -10.50 -15.36 -19.67
C LYS A 81 -10.46 -16.09 -21.02
N ASN A 82 -9.34 -16.05 -21.76
CA ASN A 82 -9.17 -16.74 -23.03
C ASN A 82 -8.20 -17.92 -22.88
N ASP A 83 -8.32 -18.91 -23.76
CA ASP A 83 -7.53 -20.14 -23.73
C ASP A 83 -6.04 -19.94 -24.13
N SER A 84 -5.60 -18.71 -24.39
CA SER A 84 -4.23 -18.44 -24.88
C SER A 84 -3.14 -18.87 -23.90
N ILE A 85 -3.37 -18.74 -22.61
CA ILE A 85 -2.42 -19.17 -21.57
C ILE A 85 -2.44 -20.68 -21.39
N SER A 86 -3.62 -21.30 -21.40
CA SER A 86 -3.73 -22.77 -21.36
C SER A 86 -3.10 -23.40 -22.59
N LYS A 87 -3.19 -22.76 -23.77
CA LYS A 87 -2.49 -23.18 -24.98
C LYS A 87 -0.97 -23.11 -24.84
N LEU A 88 -0.44 -22.03 -24.23
CA LEU A 88 0.99 -21.91 -23.96
C LEU A 88 1.49 -23.03 -23.03
N TYR A 89 0.72 -23.36 -21.98
CA TYR A 89 1.06 -24.46 -21.08
C TYR A 89 0.98 -25.82 -21.78
N TYR A 90 0.01 -26.00 -22.68
CA TYR A 90 -0.12 -27.22 -23.48
C TYR A 90 1.02 -27.40 -24.47
N ASP A 91 1.47 -26.33 -25.12
CA ASP A 91 2.61 -26.35 -26.02
C ASP A 91 3.89 -26.76 -25.26
N PHE A 92 4.08 -26.19 -24.05
CA PHE A 92 5.18 -26.58 -23.16
C PHE A 92 5.08 -28.06 -22.72
N PHE A 93 3.87 -28.50 -22.34
CA PHE A 93 3.60 -29.92 -22.01
C PHE A 93 4.00 -30.87 -23.15
N SER A 94 3.52 -30.55 -24.35
CA SER A 94 3.75 -31.41 -25.54
C SER A 94 5.23 -31.50 -25.89
N VAL A 95 5.92 -30.35 -25.95
CA VAL A 95 7.36 -30.31 -26.27
C VAL A 95 8.18 -31.04 -25.19
N LEU A 96 7.82 -30.87 -23.93
CA LEU A 96 8.51 -31.54 -22.82
C LEU A 96 8.27 -33.06 -22.83
N ARG A 97 7.04 -33.50 -23.10
CA ARG A 97 6.71 -34.92 -23.28
C ARG A 97 7.54 -35.55 -24.42
N ASP A 98 7.61 -34.88 -25.56
CA ASP A 98 8.32 -35.37 -26.74
C ASP A 98 9.85 -35.46 -26.48
N PHE A 99 10.41 -34.47 -25.79
CA PHE A 99 11.80 -34.49 -25.34
C PHE A 99 12.09 -35.64 -24.35
N ARG A 100 11.17 -35.88 -23.41
CA ARG A 100 11.32 -37.03 -22.48
C ARG A 100 11.37 -38.37 -23.19
N ASN A 101 10.48 -38.53 -24.18
CA ASN A 101 10.36 -39.79 -24.93
C ASN A 101 11.56 -40.02 -25.87
N ASN A 102 12.09 -38.96 -26.46
CA ASN A 102 13.21 -39.00 -27.40
C ASN A 102 14.19 -37.87 -27.10
N LYS A 103 15.24 -38.14 -26.34
CA LYS A 103 16.27 -37.14 -25.98
C LYS A 103 17.26 -36.96 -27.14
N THR A 104 16.80 -36.30 -28.22
CA THR A 104 17.59 -35.99 -29.42
C THR A 104 17.87 -34.51 -29.51
N GLU A 105 18.84 -34.12 -30.37
CA GLU A 105 19.13 -32.70 -30.64
C GLU A 105 17.90 -31.96 -31.20
N GLU A 106 17.05 -32.65 -31.98
CA GLU A 106 15.84 -32.09 -32.56
C GLU A 106 14.80 -31.73 -31.47
N THR A 107 14.45 -32.71 -30.62
CA THR A 107 13.49 -32.49 -29.54
C THR A 107 14.03 -31.52 -28.48
N TYR A 108 15.36 -31.50 -28.27
CA TYR A 108 16.01 -30.52 -27.43
C TYR A 108 15.91 -29.11 -28.02
N ALA A 109 16.13 -28.93 -29.31
CA ALA A 109 16.01 -27.65 -29.99
C ALA A 109 14.58 -27.08 -29.86
N GLU A 110 13.54 -27.92 -30.01
CA GLU A 110 12.15 -27.51 -29.79
C GLU A 110 11.89 -27.11 -28.33
N LEU A 111 12.42 -27.84 -27.34
CA LEU A 111 12.32 -27.47 -25.94
C LEU A 111 12.99 -26.11 -25.64
N ILE A 112 14.21 -25.90 -26.16
CA ILE A 112 14.91 -24.62 -26.00
C ILE A 112 14.14 -23.46 -26.65
N LYS A 113 13.59 -23.70 -27.86
CA LYS A 113 12.75 -22.70 -28.53
C LYS A 113 11.52 -22.34 -27.72
N CYS A 114 10.88 -23.31 -27.07
CA CYS A 114 9.78 -23.06 -26.14
C CYS A 114 10.23 -22.23 -24.92
N LEU A 115 11.43 -22.50 -24.39
CA LEU A 115 12.01 -21.79 -23.26
C LEU A 115 12.59 -20.41 -23.62
N ASP A 116 12.67 -20.04 -24.89
CA ASP A 116 13.16 -18.74 -25.37
C ASP A 116 12.06 -17.81 -25.91
N GLN A 117 10.79 -18.18 -25.74
CA GLN A 117 9.64 -17.36 -26.13
C GLN A 117 9.50 -16.09 -25.27
N ASP A 118 8.85 -15.06 -25.82
CA ASP A 118 8.65 -13.79 -25.13
C ASP A 118 7.75 -13.89 -23.89
N ASN A 119 6.84 -14.89 -23.86
CA ASN A 119 5.92 -15.15 -22.72
C ASN A 119 6.43 -16.24 -21.78
N ILE A 120 7.70 -16.57 -21.81
CA ILE A 120 8.30 -17.61 -20.93
C ILE A 120 8.07 -17.32 -19.44
N ALA A 121 7.92 -16.06 -19.04
CA ALA A 121 7.59 -15.68 -17.68
C ALA A 121 6.32 -16.37 -17.15
N SER A 122 5.31 -16.61 -18.00
CA SER A 122 4.08 -17.34 -17.65
C SER A 122 4.35 -18.81 -17.34
N ILE A 123 5.25 -19.46 -18.08
CA ILE A 123 5.69 -20.84 -17.81
C ILE A 123 6.49 -20.91 -16.50
N TYR A 124 7.40 -19.94 -16.27
CA TYR A 124 8.18 -19.87 -15.03
C TYR A 124 7.30 -19.67 -13.80
N LYS A 125 6.27 -18.80 -13.89
CA LYS A 125 5.26 -18.64 -12.84
C LYS A 125 4.43 -19.90 -12.60
N ALA A 126 4.11 -20.65 -13.65
CA ALA A 126 3.24 -21.80 -13.55
C ALA A 126 3.96 -23.10 -13.14
N PHE A 127 5.27 -23.25 -13.41
CA PHE A 127 6.01 -24.51 -13.23
C PHE A 127 7.35 -24.34 -12.51
N GLY A 128 7.83 -23.12 -12.32
CA GLY A 128 9.17 -22.83 -11.80
C GLY A 128 9.19 -21.86 -10.61
N TYR A 129 8.07 -21.63 -9.94
CA TYR A 129 7.98 -20.69 -8.81
C TYR A 129 8.48 -19.27 -9.17
N GLY A 130 8.22 -18.82 -10.40
CA GLY A 130 8.72 -17.57 -10.94
C GLY A 130 10.18 -17.60 -11.41
N LYS A 131 10.86 -18.76 -11.32
CA LYS A 131 12.23 -18.99 -11.78
C LYS A 131 12.24 -19.90 -13.02
N ALA A 132 13.39 -20.00 -13.69
CA ALA A 132 13.58 -20.96 -14.78
C ALA A 132 13.25 -22.38 -14.32
N VAL A 133 12.41 -23.09 -15.09
CA VAL A 133 12.01 -24.48 -14.79
C VAL A 133 13.22 -25.41 -14.85
N PHE A 134 14.11 -25.19 -15.83
CA PHE A 134 15.31 -26.02 -16.03
C PHE A 134 16.57 -25.16 -15.98
N ALA A 135 17.67 -25.79 -15.54
CA ALA A 135 19.00 -25.26 -15.72
C ALA A 135 19.40 -25.42 -17.23
N ALA A 136 19.17 -24.36 -18.01
CA ALA A 136 19.35 -24.41 -19.47
C ALA A 136 20.42 -23.43 -20.00
N GLY A 137 21.11 -22.72 -19.11
CA GLY A 137 21.99 -21.61 -19.48
C GLY A 137 21.23 -20.34 -19.85
N ASN A 138 21.94 -19.24 -20.11
CA ASN A 138 21.35 -17.97 -20.53
C ASN A 138 20.98 -18.00 -22.02
N ARG A 139 20.03 -17.15 -22.46
CA ARG A 139 19.53 -17.07 -23.85
C ARG A 139 20.65 -17.01 -24.90
N GLY A 140 21.78 -16.32 -24.62
CA GLY A 140 22.93 -16.21 -25.50
C GLY A 140 23.99 -17.32 -25.36
N SER A 141 23.90 -18.21 -24.34
CA SER A 141 24.83 -19.28 -24.05
C SER A 141 24.09 -20.52 -23.50
N ARG A 142 23.15 -21.04 -24.29
CA ARG A 142 22.40 -22.27 -23.95
C ARG A 142 23.32 -23.46 -23.85
N TYR A 143 23.00 -24.38 -22.95
CA TYR A 143 23.70 -25.65 -22.86
C TYR A 143 23.46 -26.46 -24.14
N ASN A 144 24.42 -27.29 -24.50
CA ASN A 144 24.17 -28.38 -25.45
C ASN A 144 23.33 -29.48 -24.79
N LEU A 145 22.79 -30.41 -25.58
CA LEU A 145 21.93 -31.48 -25.09
C LEU A 145 22.57 -32.28 -23.94
N GLU A 146 23.82 -32.66 -24.07
CA GLU A 146 24.54 -33.48 -23.07
C GLU A 146 24.62 -32.75 -21.74
N ARG A 147 25.05 -31.49 -21.74
CA ARG A 147 25.15 -30.64 -20.54
C ARG A 147 23.79 -30.32 -19.94
N PHE A 148 22.75 -30.15 -20.78
CA PHE A 148 21.38 -29.95 -20.29
C PHE A 148 20.90 -31.18 -19.52
N ILE A 149 21.09 -32.38 -20.06
CA ILE A 149 20.72 -33.64 -19.40
C ILE A 149 21.50 -33.80 -18.10
N GLU A 150 22.81 -33.56 -18.10
CA GLU A 150 23.63 -33.60 -16.88
C GLU A 150 23.12 -32.67 -15.79
N LYS A 151 22.87 -31.42 -16.14
CA LYS A 151 22.43 -30.38 -15.18
C LYS A 151 21.03 -30.61 -14.61
N ASN A 152 20.19 -31.35 -15.35
CA ASN A 152 18.79 -31.60 -14.95
C ASN A 152 18.55 -33.11 -14.71
N ALA A 153 19.60 -33.91 -14.47
CA ALA A 153 19.52 -35.37 -14.34
C ALA A 153 18.48 -35.85 -13.29
N ASN A 154 18.27 -35.09 -12.24
CA ASN A 154 17.34 -35.42 -11.15
C ASN A 154 16.06 -34.57 -11.18
N HIS A 155 15.77 -33.85 -12.26
CA HIS A 155 14.60 -32.97 -12.31
C HIS A 155 13.30 -33.80 -12.43
N PRO A 156 12.32 -33.67 -11.51
CA PRO A 156 11.12 -34.52 -11.49
C PRO A 156 10.36 -34.55 -12.81
N LEU A 157 10.20 -33.42 -13.47
CA LEU A 157 9.54 -33.32 -14.79
C LEU A 157 10.27 -34.09 -15.89
N LEU A 158 11.54 -34.49 -15.74
CA LEU A 158 12.32 -35.23 -16.72
C LEU A 158 12.44 -36.71 -16.39
N ILE A 159 12.29 -37.13 -15.14
CA ILE A 159 12.56 -38.49 -14.70
C ILE A 159 11.34 -39.25 -14.16
N SER A 160 10.30 -38.57 -13.68
CA SER A 160 9.11 -39.22 -13.10
C SER A 160 8.47 -40.21 -14.10
N GLU A 161 8.11 -41.42 -13.66
CA GLU A 161 7.33 -42.36 -14.47
C GLU A 161 5.92 -41.84 -14.75
N ASP A 162 5.28 -41.21 -13.76
CA ASP A 162 4.02 -40.49 -13.93
C ASP A 162 4.30 -39.04 -14.34
N PHE A 163 4.56 -38.81 -15.62
CA PHE A 163 4.82 -37.45 -16.13
C PHE A 163 3.65 -36.52 -16.00
N VAL A 164 2.44 -36.97 -16.29
CA VAL A 164 1.24 -36.15 -16.28
C VAL A 164 0.91 -35.72 -14.86
N GLY A 165 0.98 -36.64 -13.91
CA GLY A 165 0.79 -36.35 -12.49
C GLY A 165 1.86 -35.41 -11.94
N GLU A 166 3.14 -35.61 -12.31
CA GLU A 166 4.23 -34.72 -11.92
C GLU A 166 4.08 -33.30 -12.52
N PHE A 167 3.66 -33.23 -13.79
CA PHE A 167 3.41 -31.93 -14.45
C PHE A 167 2.27 -31.17 -13.76
N TYR A 168 1.20 -31.88 -13.38
CA TYR A 168 0.10 -31.30 -12.61
C TYR A 168 0.55 -30.86 -11.21
N THR A 169 1.34 -31.68 -10.55
CA THR A 169 1.89 -31.38 -9.22
C THR A 169 2.77 -30.14 -9.26
N ALA A 170 3.68 -30.06 -10.25
CA ALA A 170 4.53 -28.87 -10.43
C ALA A 170 3.70 -27.61 -10.72
N PHE A 171 2.67 -27.70 -11.58
CA PHE A 171 1.74 -26.62 -11.89
C PHE A 171 1.01 -26.15 -10.64
N THR A 172 0.34 -27.05 -9.96
CA THR A 172 -0.52 -26.71 -8.81
C THR A 172 0.30 -26.13 -7.67
N ARG A 173 1.44 -26.73 -7.34
CA ARG A 173 2.35 -26.25 -6.29
C ARG A 173 2.94 -24.88 -6.63
N SER A 174 3.37 -24.69 -7.89
CA SER A 174 3.93 -23.41 -8.34
C SER A 174 2.88 -22.31 -8.34
N LYS A 175 1.67 -22.59 -8.82
CA LYS A 175 0.54 -21.66 -8.79
C LYS A 175 0.12 -21.29 -7.37
N TRP A 176 0.14 -22.26 -6.50
CA TRP A 176 -0.23 -22.03 -5.10
C TRP A 176 0.78 -21.12 -4.39
N ILE A 177 2.10 -21.36 -4.58
CA ILE A 177 3.16 -20.51 -4.04
C ILE A 177 3.13 -19.09 -4.68
N ASP A 178 2.85 -19.00 -5.98
CA ASP A 178 2.69 -17.71 -6.67
C ASP A 178 1.48 -16.94 -6.10
N GLY A 179 0.37 -17.65 -5.85
CA GLY A 179 -0.82 -17.10 -5.19
C GLY A 179 -0.53 -16.59 -3.78
N ILE A 180 0.20 -17.35 -2.97
CA ILE A 180 0.64 -16.92 -1.62
C ILE A 180 1.40 -15.59 -1.72
N ARG A 181 2.35 -15.46 -2.66
CA ARG A 181 3.13 -14.24 -2.84
C ARG A 181 2.28 -13.04 -3.27
N GLU A 182 1.34 -13.25 -4.19
CA GLU A 182 0.44 -12.19 -4.67
C GLU A 182 -0.50 -11.70 -3.55
N TYR A 183 -1.07 -12.61 -2.77
CA TYR A 183 -1.94 -12.25 -1.64
C TYR A 183 -1.17 -11.71 -0.44
N SER A 184 0.07 -12.14 -0.25
CA SER A 184 0.96 -11.66 0.79
C SER A 184 1.20 -10.16 0.70
N ASP A 185 1.54 -9.65 -0.49
CA ASP A 185 1.73 -8.22 -0.72
C ASP A 185 0.47 -7.42 -0.34
N THR A 186 -0.71 -7.89 -0.75
CA THR A 186 -1.99 -7.25 -0.39
C THR A 186 -2.22 -7.29 1.12
N THR A 187 -1.97 -8.42 1.77
CA THR A 187 -2.14 -8.58 3.21
C THR A 187 -1.19 -7.67 4.00
N ILE A 188 0.08 -7.58 3.59
CA ILE A 188 1.05 -6.68 4.21
C ILE A 188 0.61 -5.23 4.08
N ARG A 189 0.13 -4.81 2.91
CA ARG A 189 -0.41 -3.45 2.71
C ARG A 189 -1.60 -3.16 3.63
N LEU A 190 -2.54 -4.11 3.75
CA LEU A 190 -3.69 -3.97 4.65
C LEU A 190 -3.25 -3.89 6.11
N LEU A 191 -2.35 -4.77 6.55
CA LEU A 191 -1.82 -4.74 7.90
C LEU A 191 -1.04 -3.45 8.17
N SER A 192 -0.22 -3.00 7.23
CA SER A 192 0.51 -1.72 7.32
C SER A 192 -0.43 -0.53 7.48
N ALA A 193 -1.55 -0.50 6.74
CA ALA A 193 -2.55 0.56 6.80
C ALA A 193 -3.24 0.65 8.17
N THR A 194 -3.19 -0.39 9.00
CA THR A 194 -3.72 -0.33 10.39
C THR A 194 -2.87 0.55 11.32
N GLY A 195 -1.63 0.87 10.94
CA GLY A 195 -0.66 1.55 11.81
C GLY A 195 -0.16 0.73 13.00
N LEU A 196 -0.54 -0.55 13.08
CA LEU A 196 -0.12 -1.46 14.17
C LEU A 196 1.07 -2.34 13.80
N PHE A 197 1.29 -2.60 12.52
CA PHE A 197 2.30 -3.54 12.03
C PHE A 197 3.42 -2.80 11.32
N LYS A 198 4.66 -3.06 11.73
CA LYS A 198 5.88 -2.59 11.09
C LYS A 198 6.48 -3.72 10.26
N PHE A 199 6.96 -3.40 9.05
CA PHE A 199 7.54 -4.38 8.11
C PHE A 199 8.91 -3.95 7.56
N LYS A 200 9.47 -2.84 8.02
CA LYS A 200 10.72 -2.28 7.46
C LYS A 200 11.92 -3.22 7.63
N ASN A 201 12.03 -3.87 8.77
CA ASN A 201 13.11 -4.82 9.07
C ASN A 201 12.53 -6.22 9.26
N LEU A 202 12.09 -6.51 10.47
CA LEU A 202 11.34 -7.72 10.80
C LEU A 202 9.90 -7.34 11.08
N PRO A 203 8.93 -8.21 10.76
CA PRO A 203 7.55 -8.00 11.16
C PRO A 203 7.45 -7.85 12.68
N GLU A 204 6.94 -6.70 13.12
CA GLU A 204 6.76 -6.42 14.54
C GLU A 204 5.50 -5.58 14.78
N LEU A 205 5.01 -5.57 16.03
CA LEU A 205 3.89 -4.73 16.44
C LEU A 205 4.39 -3.42 17.03
N SER A 206 3.82 -2.31 16.57
CA SER A 206 3.88 -1.05 17.29
C SER A 206 3.18 -1.22 18.62
N TYR A 207 3.76 -0.68 19.69
CA TYR A 207 3.15 -0.69 21.03
C TYR A 207 2.78 -2.12 21.53
N LYS A 208 3.63 -3.13 21.24
CA LYS A 208 3.38 -4.54 21.58
C LYS A 208 2.96 -4.73 23.04
N GLU A 209 3.59 -4.03 23.98
CA GLU A 209 3.29 -4.12 25.41
C GLU A 209 1.86 -3.63 25.71
N ILE A 210 1.43 -2.54 25.10
CA ILE A 210 0.07 -2.02 25.24
C ILE A 210 -0.94 -2.98 24.62
N LEU A 211 -0.66 -3.46 23.41
CA LEU A 211 -1.53 -4.42 22.72
C LEU A 211 -1.65 -5.74 23.49
N SER A 212 -0.58 -6.19 24.15
CA SER A 212 -0.60 -7.39 25.02
C SER A 212 -1.49 -7.23 26.25
N LEU A 213 -1.72 -6.01 26.72
CA LEU A 213 -2.67 -5.74 27.80
C LEU A 213 -4.12 -5.66 27.30
N ILE A 214 -4.32 -5.15 26.09
CA ILE A 214 -5.65 -4.90 25.51
C ILE A 214 -6.21 -6.15 24.85
N PHE A 215 -5.39 -6.91 24.11
CA PHE A 215 -5.84 -8.08 23.37
C PHE A 215 -5.77 -9.36 24.22
N ASN A 216 -6.91 -10.01 24.38
CA ASN A 216 -6.94 -11.36 24.91
C ASN A 216 -6.56 -12.36 23.82
N VAL A 217 -5.32 -12.86 23.86
CA VAL A 217 -4.77 -13.78 22.85
C VAL A 217 -5.58 -15.09 22.76
N GLU A 218 -6.08 -15.60 23.89
CA GLU A 218 -6.89 -16.82 23.88
C GLU A 218 -8.23 -16.61 23.20
N GLN A 219 -8.89 -15.48 23.45
CA GLN A 219 -10.12 -15.11 22.76
C GLN A 219 -9.88 -14.87 21.26
N LEU A 220 -8.75 -14.23 20.89
CA LEU A 220 -8.35 -14.10 19.48
C LEU A 220 -8.18 -15.45 18.81
N ARG A 221 -7.57 -16.43 19.48
CA ARG A 221 -7.43 -17.79 18.96
C ARG A 221 -8.78 -18.45 18.72
N GLN A 222 -9.69 -18.36 19.69
CA GLN A 222 -11.05 -18.90 19.54
C GLN A 222 -11.79 -18.24 18.36
N ASN A 223 -11.70 -16.93 18.22
CA ASN A 223 -12.37 -16.21 17.14
C ASN A 223 -11.77 -16.51 15.75
N VAL A 224 -10.45 -16.66 15.66
CA VAL A 224 -9.77 -16.93 14.37
C VAL A 224 -9.93 -18.40 13.93
N PHE A 225 -9.96 -19.33 14.88
CA PHE A 225 -10.02 -20.77 14.61
C PHE A 225 -11.35 -21.40 15.04
N GLY A 226 -12.38 -20.57 15.25
CA GLY A 226 -13.72 -21.05 15.54
C GLY A 226 -14.25 -21.97 14.43
N GLU A 227 -15.11 -22.90 14.80
CA GLU A 227 -15.79 -23.78 13.86
C GLU A 227 -16.88 -22.97 13.14
N MET A 228 -16.53 -22.34 12.02
CA MET A 228 -17.47 -21.70 11.11
C MET A 228 -17.38 -22.43 9.77
N THR A 229 -18.52 -22.84 9.25
CA THR A 229 -18.59 -23.45 7.92
C THR A 229 -18.40 -22.38 6.84
N ASP A 230 -18.02 -22.79 5.63
CA ASP A 230 -17.89 -21.86 4.49
C ASP A 230 -19.23 -21.15 4.19
N GLU A 231 -20.36 -21.80 4.43
CA GLU A 231 -21.71 -21.21 4.26
C GLU A 231 -22.00 -20.16 5.33
N GLU A 232 -21.64 -20.42 6.59
CA GLU A 232 -21.78 -19.45 7.69
C GLU A 232 -20.87 -18.24 7.46
N TYR A 233 -19.64 -18.46 6.96
CA TYR A 233 -18.71 -17.39 6.63
C TYR A 233 -19.21 -16.54 5.47
N ALA A 234 -19.71 -17.16 4.39
CA ALA A 234 -20.31 -16.45 3.26
C ALA A 234 -21.54 -15.63 3.68
N HIS A 235 -22.40 -16.22 4.51
CA HIS A 235 -23.55 -15.51 5.07
C HIS A 235 -23.15 -14.32 5.94
N TYR A 236 -22.06 -14.46 6.70
CA TYR A 236 -21.50 -13.41 7.52
C TYR A 236 -20.94 -12.25 6.69
N GLU A 237 -20.27 -12.54 5.56
CA GLU A 237 -19.79 -11.53 4.62
C GLU A 237 -20.93 -10.79 3.89
N GLU A 238 -22.05 -11.46 3.61
CA GLU A 238 -23.22 -10.90 2.92
C GLU A 238 -24.07 -9.98 3.81
N VAL A 239 -24.00 -10.11 5.14
CA VAL A 239 -24.75 -9.26 6.08
C VAL A 239 -24.01 -7.96 6.34
N GLU A 240 -24.07 -7.06 5.36
CA GLU A 240 -23.38 -5.78 5.27
C GLU A 240 -23.53 -4.90 6.54
N ASP A 241 -24.73 -4.89 7.15
CA ASP A 241 -25.07 -4.04 8.29
C ASP A 241 -24.57 -4.54 9.64
N SER A 242 -24.17 -5.81 9.75
CA SER A 242 -23.90 -6.40 11.06
C SER A 242 -22.44 -6.30 11.50
N TYR A 243 -21.48 -6.26 10.57
CA TYR A 243 -20.05 -6.29 10.89
C TYR A 243 -19.25 -5.13 10.29
N PHE A 244 -19.31 -4.93 8.97
CA PHE A 244 -18.48 -3.91 8.30
C PHE A 244 -19.04 -2.48 8.42
N GLY A 245 -20.33 -2.33 8.68
CA GLY A 245 -20.98 -1.02 8.86
C GLY A 245 -20.99 -0.51 10.30
N LYS A 246 -20.55 -1.29 11.28
CA LYS A 246 -20.55 -0.88 12.70
C LYS A 246 -19.14 -0.80 13.25
N ASN A 247 -18.87 0.29 13.94
CA ASN A 247 -17.67 0.41 14.76
C ASN A 247 -17.90 -0.43 16.04
N ILE A 248 -17.54 -1.72 15.98
CA ILE A 248 -17.72 -2.66 17.09
C ILE A 248 -16.62 -2.40 18.13
N PRO A 249 -16.95 -1.99 19.34
CA PRO A 249 -15.96 -1.74 20.39
C PRO A 249 -15.21 -3.03 20.76
N LEU A 250 -13.93 -2.94 21.08
CA LEU A 250 -13.12 -4.08 21.54
C LEU A 250 -13.73 -4.78 22.76
N VAL A 251 -14.45 -4.06 23.60
CA VAL A 251 -15.17 -4.61 24.76
C VAL A 251 -16.26 -5.61 24.36
N GLU A 252 -16.90 -5.43 23.22
CA GLU A 252 -17.89 -6.38 22.68
C GLU A 252 -17.19 -7.57 22.02
N ILE A 253 -16.12 -7.33 21.27
CA ILE A 253 -15.35 -8.40 20.60
C ILE A 253 -14.77 -9.39 21.61
N PHE A 254 -14.26 -8.89 22.75
CA PHE A 254 -13.62 -9.70 23.79
C PHE A 254 -14.54 -10.01 24.97
N ASN A 255 -15.81 -9.61 24.93
CA ASN A 255 -16.76 -9.75 26.03
C ASN A 255 -16.21 -9.21 27.37
N TYR A 256 -15.49 -8.09 27.34
CA TYR A 256 -14.90 -7.50 28.54
C TYR A 256 -15.95 -6.98 29.50
N THR A 257 -15.83 -7.39 30.76
CA THR A 257 -16.61 -6.84 31.86
C THR A 257 -16.10 -5.46 32.29
N ARG A 258 -16.85 -4.75 33.12
CA ARG A 258 -16.38 -3.49 33.73
C ARG A 258 -15.11 -3.68 34.56
N ASP A 259 -14.99 -4.82 35.24
CA ASP A 259 -13.82 -5.15 36.07
C ASP A 259 -12.59 -5.43 35.18
N ASP A 260 -12.76 -6.09 34.04
CA ASP A 260 -11.69 -6.29 33.05
C ASP A 260 -11.18 -4.94 32.52
N ILE A 261 -12.10 -4.05 32.13
CA ILE A 261 -11.75 -2.72 31.63
C ILE A 261 -11.00 -1.93 32.72
N SER A 262 -11.48 -1.94 33.96
CA SER A 262 -10.82 -1.28 35.09
C SER A 262 -9.40 -1.83 35.32
N THR A 263 -9.25 -3.15 35.23
CA THR A 263 -7.96 -3.83 35.38
C THR A 263 -6.99 -3.47 34.26
N ILE A 264 -7.45 -3.49 33.00
CA ILE A 264 -6.66 -3.11 31.82
C ILE A 264 -6.23 -1.64 31.95
N THR A 265 -7.17 -0.75 32.27
CA THR A 265 -6.89 0.69 32.44
C THR A 265 -5.83 0.92 33.50
N SER A 266 -5.95 0.31 34.68
CA SER A 266 -4.96 0.45 35.75
C SER A 266 -3.58 -0.07 35.37
N LYS A 267 -3.51 -1.15 34.58
CA LYS A 267 -2.23 -1.67 34.04
C LYS A 267 -1.62 -0.72 33.03
N LEU A 268 -2.45 -0.11 32.16
CA LEU A 268 -2.00 0.87 31.16
C LEU A 268 -1.49 2.15 31.85
N GLU A 269 -2.22 2.67 32.82
CA GLU A 269 -1.80 3.82 33.62
C GLU A 269 -0.43 3.58 34.28
N LYS A 270 -0.24 2.40 34.85
CA LYS A 270 1.04 2.01 35.45
C LYS A 270 2.16 1.86 34.41
N LEU A 271 1.87 1.26 33.26
CA LEU A 271 2.85 1.06 32.18
C LEU A 271 3.30 2.40 31.61
N LEU A 272 2.38 3.34 31.41
CA LEU A 272 2.64 4.63 30.77
C LEU A 272 3.00 5.73 31.77
N GLY A 273 2.90 5.48 33.08
CA GLY A 273 3.17 6.48 34.13
C GLY A 273 2.17 7.63 34.18
N VAL A 274 0.92 7.40 33.75
CA VAL A 274 -0.17 8.38 33.76
C VAL A 274 -1.21 8.05 34.83
N SER A 275 -2.05 9.00 35.22
CA SER A 275 -2.98 8.85 36.35
C SER A 275 -4.46 8.84 35.98
N ALA A 276 -4.80 8.98 34.71
CA ALA A 276 -6.18 8.91 34.23
C ALA A 276 -6.27 8.31 32.81
N ALA A 277 -7.37 7.63 32.52
CA ALA A 277 -7.61 7.02 31.20
C ALA A 277 -7.61 8.07 30.06
N THR A 278 -8.03 9.29 30.32
CA THR A 278 -7.96 10.42 29.37
C THR A 278 -6.51 10.78 29.02
N ASP A 279 -5.60 10.62 29.97
CA ASP A 279 -4.18 10.91 29.80
C ASP A 279 -3.50 9.85 28.92
N VAL A 280 -4.00 8.61 28.92
CA VAL A 280 -3.49 7.51 28.05
C VAL A 280 -3.61 7.90 26.58
N LYS A 281 -4.79 8.37 26.15
CA LYS A 281 -5.00 8.78 24.75
C LYS A 281 -4.10 9.95 24.37
N LYS A 282 -4.02 10.95 25.23
CA LYS A 282 -3.14 12.11 25.01
C LYS A 282 -1.68 11.67 24.94
N PHE A 283 -1.22 10.88 25.91
CA PHE A 283 0.15 10.36 25.93
C PHE A 283 0.51 9.62 24.65
N LEU A 284 -0.36 8.72 24.17
CA LEU A 284 -0.13 7.96 22.95
C LEU A 284 -0.07 8.85 21.69
N ASN A 285 -0.93 9.87 21.62
CA ASN A 285 -0.90 10.82 20.52
C ASN A 285 0.38 11.68 20.56
N ASP A 286 0.76 12.18 21.73
CA ASP A 286 1.97 12.99 21.92
C ASP A 286 3.22 12.16 21.59
N GLN A 287 3.28 10.89 22.04
CA GLN A 287 4.38 9.97 21.72
C GLN A 287 4.45 9.69 20.21
N LYS A 288 3.31 9.38 19.59
CA LYS A 288 3.24 9.10 18.15
C LYS A 288 3.69 10.30 17.30
N ASN A 289 3.28 11.51 17.70
CA ASN A 289 3.73 12.72 17.04
C ASN A 289 5.24 12.94 17.24
N ALA A 290 5.77 12.73 18.45
CA ALA A 290 7.20 12.82 18.71
C ALA A 290 8.02 11.81 17.88
N ASP A 291 7.58 10.56 17.80
CA ASP A 291 8.20 9.51 17.00
C ASP A 291 8.16 9.85 15.51
N PHE A 292 7.04 10.40 15.02
CA PHE A 292 6.90 10.86 13.65
C PHE A 292 7.87 11.99 13.32
N ILE A 293 7.98 13.00 14.18
CA ILE A 293 8.91 14.11 13.99
C ILE A 293 10.37 13.63 14.04
N ALA A 294 10.68 12.67 14.91
CA ALA A 294 12.02 12.04 14.93
C ALA A 294 12.30 11.33 13.59
N HIS A 295 11.33 10.56 13.06
CA HIS A 295 11.44 9.93 11.74
C HIS A 295 11.64 10.95 10.62
N ILE A 296 10.88 12.07 10.62
CA ILE A 296 11.04 13.13 9.61
C ILE A 296 12.43 13.75 9.68
N ASN A 297 12.93 14.07 10.87
CA ASN A 297 14.26 14.67 11.03
C ASN A 297 15.40 13.72 10.59
N ASP A 298 15.23 12.41 10.77
CA ASP A 298 16.22 11.39 10.39
C ASP A 298 16.16 11.08 8.88
N LYS A 299 14.99 10.73 8.36
CA LYS A 299 14.82 10.24 6.97
C LYS A 299 14.65 11.36 5.94
N TYR A 300 14.02 12.46 6.32
CA TYR A 300 13.65 13.56 5.44
C TYR A 300 14.13 14.93 5.93
N PRO A 301 15.42 15.11 6.23
CA PRO A 301 15.96 16.45 6.53
C PRO A 301 15.69 17.40 5.35
N LYS A 302 15.75 18.70 5.59
CA LYS A 302 15.43 19.75 4.61
C LYS A 302 16.18 19.55 3.28
N GLU A 303 17.44 19.14 3.34
CA GLU A 303 18.28 18.86 2.18
C GLU A 303 17.72 17.69 1.34
N LYS A 304 17.24 16.63 2.01
CA LYS A 304 16.63 15.49 1.32
C LYS A 304 15.32 15.86 0.64
N ILE A 305 14.51 16.72 1.25
CA ILE A 305 13.29 17.25 0.61
C ILE A 305 13.64 18.06 -0.64
N MET A 306 14.68 18.90 -0.58
CA MET A 306 15.15 19.67 -1.74
C MET A 306 15.70 18.78 -2.87
N GLU A 307 16.21 17.59 -2.57
CA GLU A 307 16.60 16.60 -3.57
C GLU A 307 15.39 15.87 -4.20
N LEU A 308 14.37 15.55 -3.41
CA LEU A 308 13.20 14.79 -3.86
C LEU A 308 12.24 15.62 -4.70
N LEU A 309 11.98 16.89 -4.31
CA LEU A 309 11.00 17.73 -4.99
C LEU A 309 11.20 17.82 -6.50
N PRO A 310 12.41 18.06 -7.05
CA PRO A 310 12.61 18.11 -8.50
C PRO A 310 12.35 16.77 -9.22
N MET A 311 12.34 15.66 -8.50
CA MET A 311 12.12 14.35 -9.11
C MET A 311 10.68 14.17 -9.57
N PHE A 312 9.71 14.83 -8.93
CA PHE A 312 8.28 14.73 -9.27
C PHE A 312 7.94 15.39 -10.62
N SER A 313 8.80 16.27 -11.13
CA SER A 313 8.66 16.85 -12.48
C SER A 313 9.04 15.90 -13.62
N ASP A 314 9.67 14.75 -13.33
CA ASP A 314 10.07 13.74 -14.31
C ASP A 314 9.46 12.37 -13.99
N ARG A 315 8.39 12.00 -14.69
CA ARG A 315 7.69 10.72 -14.50
C ARG A 315 8.58 9.47 -14.71
N LYS A 316 9.75 9.61 -15.34
CA LYS A 316 10.73 8.53 -15.46
C LYS A 316 11.37 8.19 -14.10
N LYS A 317 11.31 9.10 -13.15
CA LYS A 317 11.81 8.92 -11.79
C LYS A 317 10.82 8.30 -10.81
N ASP A 318 9.59 8.00 -11.24
CA ASP A 318 8.54 7.44 -10.39
C ASP A 318 9.00 6.21 -9.60
N ASN A 319 9.69 5.28 -10.25
CA ASN A 319 10.22 4.08 -9.59
C ASN A 319 11.33 4.40 -8.57
N GLN A 320 12.11 5.47 -8.81
CA GLN A 320 13.12 5.92 -7.88
C GLN A 320 12.46 6.58 -6.66
N ILE A 321 11.47 7.45 -6.86
CA ILE A 321 10.67 8.08 -5.80
C ILE A 321 10.05 7.02 -4.89
N LYS A 322 9.43 6.01 -5.48
CA LYS A 322 8.83 4.89 -4.73
C LYS A 322 9.85 4.16 -3.86
N LYS A 323 11.04 3.86 -4.38
CA LYS A 323 12.10 3.20 -3.62
C LYS A 323 12.65 4.06 -2.48
N GLU A 324 12.71 5.37 -2.67
CA GLU A 324 13.20 6.32 -1.66
C GLU A 324 12.23 6.52 -0.50
N VAL A 325 10.93 6.45 -0.77
CA VAL A 325 9.87 6.76 0.20
C VAL A 325 9.12 5.50 0.62
N ASN A 326 8.23 4.99 -0.24
CA ASN A 326 7.48 3.75 -0.04
C ASN A 326 7.01 3.20 -1.40
N ASP A 327 7.43 1.99 -1.75
CA ASP A 327 7.07 1.36 -3.03
C ASP A 327 5.60 0.89 -3.08
N ALA A 328 4.96 0.73 -1.93
CA ALA A 328 3.54 0.38 -1.80
C ALA A 328 2.61 1.57 -2.12
N ALA A 329 3.08 2.81 -1.97
CA ALA A 329 2.28 4.01 -2.20
C ALA A 329 2.23 4.42 -3.67
N THR A 330 1.20 5.19 -4.03
CA THR A 330 1.18 5.87 -5.34
C THR A 330 2.08 7.11 -5.32
N VAL A 331 2.62 7.49 -6.47
CA VAL A 331 3.49 8.69 -6.55
C VAL A 331 2.75 9.98 -6.16
N PRO A 332 1.47 10.19 -6.53
CA PRO A 332 0.68 11.31 -5.99
C PRO A 332 0.61 11.32 -4.46
N THR A 333 0.31 10.20 -3.81
CA THR A 333 0.27 10.09 -2.34
C THR A 333 1.64 10.42 -1.70
N ILE A 334 2.74 9.97 -2.33
CA ILE A 334 4.09 10.33 -1.90
C ILE A 334 4.33 11.84 -2.07
N TYR A 335 3.82 12.44 -3.14
CA TYR A 335 3.98 13.87 -3.40
C TYR A 335 3.27 14.72 -2.34
N GLU A 336 2.02 14.39 -1.98
CA GLU A 336 1.28 15.01 -0.88
C GLU A 336 2.08 14.95 0.43
N TYR A 337 2.63 13.78 0.76
CA TYR A 337 3.47 13.59 1.94
C TYR A 337 4.73 14.46 1.93
N ILE A 338 5.46 14.51 0.82
CA ILE A 338 6.69 15.31 0.68
C ILE A 338 6.40 16.81 0.70
N ILE A 339 5.30 17.25 0.10
CA ILE A 339 4.86 18.66 0.18
C ILE A 339 4.48 19.03 1.63
N GLY A 340 3.80 18.15 2.35
CA GLY A 340 3.50 18.38 3.77
C GLY A 340 4.77 18.60 4.61
N ILE A 341 5.79 17.76 4.38
CA ILE A 341 7.09 17.92 5.05
C ILE A 341 7.81 19.20 4.58
N ALA A 342 7.77 19.52 3.28
CA ALA A 342 8.33 20.76 2.76
C ALA A 342 7.71 21.97 3.45
N TRP A 343 6.39 21.97 3.58
CA TRP A 343 5.66 23.05 4.26
C TRP A 343 5.97 23.12 5.76
N TYR A 344 6.19 21.97 6.40
CA TYR A 344 6.64 21.93 7.79
C TYR A 344 7.98 22.65 7.99
N TYR A 345 8.93 22.52 7.06
CA TYR A 345 10.17 23.30 7.10
C TYR A 345 9.96 24.79 6.76
N ILE A 346 9.11 25.13 5.80
CA ILE A 346 8.73 26.51 5.45
C ILE A 346 8.06 27.20 6.66
N SER A 347 7.30 26.44 7.45
CA SER A 347 6.66 26.90 8.68
C SER A 347 7.60 26.88 9.90
N ASN A 348 8.88 26.66 9.73
CA ASN A 348 9.83 26.55 10.84
C ASN A 348 9.40 25.54 11.91
N LYS A 349 8.67 24.48 11.48
CA LYS A 349 8.16 23.39 12.33
C LYS A 349 7.09 23.83 13.34
N GLU A 350 6.34 24.87 13.04
CA GLU A 350 5.37 25.52 13.95
C GLU A 350 3.96 24.92 13.93
N PHE A 351 3.75 23.74 13.36
CA PHE A 351 2.43 23.08 13.38
C PHE A 351 2.55 21.57 13.61
N ASP A 352 1.45 20.94 13.97
CA ASP A 352 1.35 19.50 14.13
C ASP A 352 1.24 18.82 12.75
N LEU A 353 2.40 18.43 12.20
CA LEU A 353 2.47 17.82 10.88
C LEU A 353 1.68 16.51 10.80
N TYR A 354 1.77 15.65 11.84
CA TYR A 354 1.10 14.35 11.84
C TYR A 354 -0.41 14.47 11.68
N ASN A 355 -1.02 15.33 12.47
CA ASN A 355 -2.48 15.53 12.48
C ASN A 355 -2.98 16.43 11.33
N SER A 356 -2.07 17.15 10.65
CA SER A 356 -2.43 17.98 9.50
C SER A 356 -2.48 17.22 8.17
N LEU A 357 -1.78 16.07 8.07
CA LEU A 357 -1.79 15.23 6.88
C LEU A 357 -3.08 14.44 6.76
N ASN A 358 -3.80 14.60 5.65
CA ASN A 358 -4.95 13.75 5.33
C ASN A 358 -4.50 12.47 4.60
N LEU A 359 -3.57 11.76 5.23
CA LEU A 359 -2.94 10.55 4.71
C LEU A 359 -3.02 9.42 5.73
N THR A 360 -3.21 8.21 5.23
CA THR A 360 -2.96 7.02 6.04
C THR A 360 -1.47 6.72 5.99
N LEU A 361 -0.82 6.76 7.16
CA LEU A 361 0.57 6.37 7.33
C LEU A 361 0.65 4.96 7.91
N ASN A 362 1.66 4.18 7.48
CA ASN A 362 1.95 2.91 8.12
C ASN A 362 2.63 3.11 9.50
N ALA A 363 2.91 2.02 10.19
CA ALA A 363 3.56 2.08 11.50
C ALA A 363 5.03 2.55 11.45
N ASP A 364 5.63 2.58 10.27
CA ASP A 364 6.96 3.16 9.99
C ASP A 364 6.88 4.63 9.55
N PHE A 365 5.69 5.25 9.69
CA PHE A 365 5.38 6.62 9.31
C PHE A 365 5.52 6.94 7.81
N GLU A 366 5.44 5.94 6.96
CA GLU A 366 5.48 6.11 5.51
C GLU A 366 4.06 6.22 4.94
N PRO A 367 3.83 7.03 3.89
CA PRO A 367 2.51 7.20 3.30
C PRO A 367 2.07 5.91 2.60
N VAL A 368 0.83 5.49 2.79
CA VAL A 368 0.25 4.29 2.17
C VAL A 368 -0.85 4.65 1.18
N ILE A 369 -1.82 5.46 1.62
CA ILE A 369 -2.97 5.87 0.83
C ILE A 369 -3.44 7.25 1.32
N HIS A 370 -4.00 8.06 0.42
CA HIS A 370 -4.71 9.27 0.84
C HIS A 370 -6.02 8.90 1.54
N ALA A 371 -6.38 9.65 2.57
CA ALA A 371 -7.63 9.43 3.26
C ALA A 371 -8.81 9.79 2.34
N GLY A 372 -9.93 9.09 2.49
CA GLY A 372 -11.11 9.31 1.63
C GLY A 372 -11.82 10.62 1.95
N GLY A 373 -12.03 11.36 0.91
CA GLY A 373 -12.98 12.37 0.52
C GLY A 373 -13.51 13.47 1.46
N GLY A 374 -13.43 14.70 0.96
CA GLY A 374 -14.20 15.86 1.40
C GLY A 374 -13.40 17.00 2.02
N ASP A 375 -12.26 16.73 2.61
CA ASP A 375 -11.33 17.71 3.16
C ASP A 375 -10.10 17.85 2.25
N GLY A 376 -9.36 18.96 2.33
CA GLY A 376 -8.12 19.16 1.57
C GLY A 376 -7.03 18.14 1.94
N ASP A 377 -6.01 18.01 1.08
CA ASP A 377 -4.93 17.04 1.28
C ASP A 377 -4.14 17.27 2.57
N ILE A 378 -3.95 18.56 2.96
CA ILE A 378 -3.29 18.95 4.20
C ILE A 378 -3.99 20.17 4.77
N VAL A 379 -4.47 20.08 6.02
CA VAL A 379 -5.14 21.20 6.70
C VAL A 379 -4.38 21.56 7.96
N ILE A 380 -3.87 22.79 8.01
CA ILE A 380 -2.99 23.28 9.07
C ILE A 380 -3.70 24.37 9.85
N HIS A 381 -3.93 24.14 11.14
CA HIS A 381 -4.50 25.11 12.05
C HIS A 381 -3.39 25.89 12.77
N TYR A 382 -3.19 27.15 12.36
CA TYR A 382 -2.37 28.09 13.11
C TYR A 382 -3.24 28.90 14.07
N GLU A 383 -2.63 29.64 14.98
CA GLU A 383 -3.39 30.44 15.95
C GLU A 383 -4.30 31.51 15.31
N GLU A 384 -3.85 32.14 14.22
CA GLU A 384 -4.53 33.27 13.59
C GLU A 384 -5.34 32.92 12.36
N PHE A 385 -5.01 31.81 11.68
CA PHE A 385 -5.62 31.40 10.39
C PHE A 385 -5.44 29.91 10.14
N ILE A 386 -6.17 29.41 9.16
CA ILE A 386 -6.06 28.03 8.69
C ILE A 386 -5.50 28.03 7.27
N ILE A 387 -4.50 27.20 7.02
CA ILE A 387 -3.98 26.96 5.67
C ILE A 387 -4.38 25.56 5.23
N MET A 388 -4.95 25.48 4.04
CA MET A 388 -5.15 24.22 3.33
C MET A 388 -4.16 24.14 2.17
N LEU A 389 -3.46 23.00 2.05
CA LEU A 389 -2.69 22.68 0.86
C LEU A 389 -3.48 21.67 0.05
N GLU A 390 -3.68 21.96 -1.22
CA GLU A 390 -4.20 21.06 -2.25
C GLU A 390 -3.06 20.73 -3.21
N VAL A 391 -2.75 19.44 -3.38
CA VAL A 391 -1.51 19.01 -4.01
C VAL A 391 -1.78 18.06 -5.16
N THR A 392 -1.29 18.34 -6.35
CA THR A 392 -1.54 17.47 -7.52
C THR A 392 -0.35 17.35 -8.45
N LEU A 393 -0.21 16.19 -9.06
CA LEU A 393 0.69 15.93 -10.20
C LEU A 393 -0.05 15.93 -11.55
N MET A 394 -1.28 16.40 -11.58
CA MET A 394 -2.03 16.54 -12.83
C MET A 394 -1.42 17.61 -13.73
N ASN A 395 -1.31 17.29 -15.02
CA ASN A 395 -0.88 18.26 -16.02
C ASN A 395 -1.97 19.33 -16.26
N LYS A 396 -1.59 20.43 -16.95
CA LYS A 396 -2.47 21.57 -17.26
C LYS A 396 -3.84 21.18 -17.85
N GLN A 397 -3.87 20.16 -18.72
CA GLN A 397 -5.14 19.72 -19.32
C GLN A 397 -6.05 19.00 -18.33
N ALA A 398 -5.48 18.18 -17.46
CA ALA A 398 -6.21 17.48 -16.43
C ALA A 398 -6.71 18.46 -15.34
N GLN A 399 -5.90 19.45 -14.94
CA GLN A 399 -6.31 20.52 -14.03
C GLN A 399 -7.56 21.27 -14.52
N LYS A 400 -7.63 21.63 -15.80
CA LYS A 400 -8.81 22.26 -16.41
C LYS A 400 -10.09 21.43 -16.29
N ARG A 401 -9.96 20.11 -16.30
CA ARG A 401 -11.10 19.20 -16.33
C ARG A 401 -11.51 18.69 -14.94
N GLY A 402 -10.55 18.58 -14.04
CA GLY A 402 -10.75 17.86 -12.79
C GLY A 402 -10.43 18.62 -11.50
N GLU A 403 -9.64 19.71 -11.53
CA GLU A 403 -9.16 20.33 -10.29
C GLU A 403 -9.81 21.68 -9.95
N TRP A 404 -10.24 22.45 -10.93
CA TRP A 404 -10.68 23.83 -10.69
C TRP A 404 -11.91 23.90 -9.77
N GLU A 405 -12.86 23.00 -9.93
CA GLU A 405 -14.07 22.95 -9.11
C GLU A 405 -13.83 22.27 -7.76
N PRO A 406 -13.22 21.09 -7.66
CA PRO A 406 -12.95 20.44 -6.38
C PRO A 406 -12.14 21.33 -5.43
N VAL A 407 -11.06 21.95 -5.88
CA VAL A 407 -10.23 22.85 -5.06
C VAL A 407 -11.05 24.07 -4.59
N LEU A 408 -11.86 24.66 -5.47
CA LEU A 408 -12.75 25.75 -5.09
C LEU A 408 -13.77 25.31 -4.06
N ARG A 409 -14.40 24.17 -4.25
CA ARG A 409 -15.41 23.60 -3.34
C ARG A 409 -14.82 23.27 -1.96
N HIS A 410 -13.63 22.65 -1.90
CA HIS A 410 -12.94 22.40 -0.65
C HIS A 410 -12.59 23.70 0.08
N SER A 411 -12.08 24.71 -0.63
CA SER A 411 -11.76 26.02 -0.08
C SER A 411 -13.00 26.75 0.46
N LEU A 412 -14.13 26.67 -0.24
CA LEU A 412 -15.41 27.22 0.20
C LEU A 412 -15.92 26.54 1.48
N ASN A 413 -15.90 25.21 1.48
CA ASN A 413 -16.37 24.42 2.61
C ASN A 413 -15.50 24.65 3.84
N LEU A 414 -14.18 24.68 3.68
CA LEU A 414 -13.25 24.99 4.76
C LEU A 414 -13.54 26.37 5.36
N LYS A 415 -13.71 27.39 4.52
CA LYS A 415 -14.01 28.73 4.98
C LYS A 415 -15.34 28.81 5.70
N ALA A 416 -16.40 28.26 5.11
CA ALA A 416 -17.75 28.27 5.70
C ALA A 416 -17.82 27.55 7.05
N THR A 417 -17.07 26.47 7.22
CA THR A 417 -17.06 25.68 8.46
C THR A 417 -16.26 26.37 9.58
N ASN A 418 -15.27 27.20 9.23
CA ASN A 418 -14.34 27.79 10.21
C ASN A 418 -14.53 29.28 10.44
N GLU A 419 -15.56 29.94 9.87
CA GLU A 419 -15.84 31.33 10.17
C GLU A 419 -16.02 31.55 11.69
N PRO A 420 -15.47 32.63 12.27
CA PRO A 420 -14.80 33.76 11.62
C PRO A 420 -13.29 33.61 11.37
N THR A 421 -12.72 32.44 11.59
CA THR A 421 -11.29 32.22 11.37
C THR A 421 -10.95 32.36 9.89
N GLU A 422 -9.91 33.10 9.58
CA GLU A 422 -9.46 33.29 8.22
C GLU A 422 -8.87 31.99 7.63
N THR A 423 -9.21 31.67 6.39
CA THR A 423 -8.72 30.49 5.69
C THR A 423 -8.05 30.88 4.38
N ILE A 424 -6.95 30.21 4.05
CA ILE A 424 -6.20 30.40 2.81
C ILE A 424 -5.90 29.01 2.21
N THR A 425 -6.15 28.84 0.93
CA THR A 425 -5.78 27.63 0.21
C THR A 425 -4.54 27.88 -0.63
N PHE A 426 -3.55 27.02 -0.53
CA PHE A 426 -2.42 26.95 -1.44
C PHE A 426 -2.56 25.72 -2.32
N PHE A 427 -2.66 25.93 -3.62
CA PHE A 427 -2.70 24.87 -4.62
C PHE A 427 -1.28 24.62 -5.12
N ILE A 428 -0.77 23.39 -4.98
CA ILE A 428 0.60 23.06 -5.33
C ILE A 428 0.63 22.01 -6.44
N ALA A 429 1.28 22.33 -7.55
CA ALA A 429 1.40 21.45 -8.71
C ALA A 429 2.76 21.60 -9.39
N ASP A 430 3.14 20.63 -10.23
CA ASP A 430 4.37 20.75 -11.01
C ASP A 430 4.28 21.87 -12.07
N GLU A 431 3.12 22.02 -12.70
CA GLU A 431 2.82 23.08 -13.65
C GLU A 431 1.41 23.65 -13.43
N LEU A 432 1.21 24.92 -13.77
CA LEU A 432 -0.04 25.64 -13.53
C LEU A 432 -0.77 25.95 -14.85
N ASP A 433 -2.09 25.75 -14.88
CA ASP A 433 -2.94 26.25 -15.96
C ASP A 433 -3.38 27.69 -15.71
N TYR A 434 -2.97 28.60 -16.55
CA TYR A 434 -3.26 30.04 -16.39
C TYR A 434 -4.75 30.38 -16.32
N ASN A 435 -5.61 29.69 -17.06
CA ASN A 435 -7.04 29.98 -17.01
C ASN A 435 -7.63 29.53 -15.67
N THR A 436 -7.20 28.37 -15.16
CA THR A 436 -7.64 27.86 -13.87
C THR A 436 -7.25 28.82 -12.74
N ILE A 437 -5.99 29.24 -12.68
CA ILE A 437 -5.52 30.13 -11.60
C ILE A 437 -6.15 31.52 -11.69
N ASN A 438 -6.43 32.02 -12.91
CA ASN A 438 -7.12 33.31 -13.10
C ASN A 438 -8.60 33.23 -12.70
N ILE A 439 -9.26 32.07 -12.88
CA ILE A 439 -10.61 31.86 -12.37
C ILE A 439 -10.59 31.92 -10.84
N TRP A 440 -9.68 31.23 -10.17
CA TRP A 440 -9.55 31.30 -8.71
C TRP A 440 -9.26 32.70 -8.21
N ARG A 441 -8.43 33.46 -8.94
CA ARG A 441 -8.20 34.87 -8.63
C ARG A 441 -9.47 35.71 -8.71
N ALA A 442 -10.29 35.46 -9.74
CA ALA A 442 -11.53 36.21 -9.95
C ALA A 442 -12.60 35.86 -8.88
N VAL A 443 -12.71 34.61 -8.47
CA VAL A 443 -13.72 34.19 -7.48
C VAL A 443 -13.47 34.78 -6.08
N ALA A 444 -12.27 35.24 -5.78
CA ALA A 444 -11.98 35.94 -4.53
C ALA A 444 -12.80 37.23 -4.35
N SER A 445 -13.38 37.78 -5.42
CA SER A 445 -14.25 38.98 -5.39
C SER A 445 -15.74 38.66 -5.50
N VAL A 446 -16.13 37.39 -5.48
CA VAL A 446 -17.52 36.93 -5.68
C VAL A 446 -17.98 36.18 -4.43
N SER A 447 -19.23 36.46 -4.01
CA SER A 447 -19.90 35.68 -2.97
C SER A 447 -20.33 34.34 -3.53
N LEU A 448 -19.90 33.24 -2.89
CA LEU A 448 -20.20 31.87 -3.30
C LEU A 448 -20.88 31.09 -2.17
N GLU A 449 -21.57 30.02 -2.52
CA GLU A 449 -22.29 29.18 -1.54
C GLU A 449 -21.52 27.88 -1.27
N SER A 450 -21.31 27.58 0.01
CA SER A 450 -20.72 26.30 0.46
C SER A 450 -21.68 25.14 0.21
N THR A 451 -21.17 24.02 -0.24
CA THR A 451 -21.96 22.80 -0.48
C THR A 451 -22.28 22.04 0.81
N ASN A 452 -21.52 22.26 1.89
CA ASN A 452 -21.71 21.57 3.18
C ASN A 452 -22.70 22.30 4.09
N THR A 453 -22.53 23.62 4.22
CA THR A 453 -23.31 24.44 5.16
C THR A 453 -24.43 25.20 4.49
N HIS A 454 -24.45 25.28 3.14
CA HIS A 454 -25.35 26.10 2.34
C HIS A 454 -25.33 27.60 2.74
N THR A 455 -24.21 28.05 3.30
CA THR A 455 -23.98 29.44 3.66
C THR A 455 -23.19 30.15 2.56
N ARG A 456 -23.41 31.46 2.42
CA ARG A 456 -22.62 32.31 1.53
C ARG A 456 -21.36 32.76 2.24
N VAL A 457 -20.25 32.65 1.57
CA VAL A 457 -18.93 33.11 2.00
C VAL A 457 -18.31 34.03 0.95
N ASP A 458 -17.60 35.03 1.40
CA ASP A 458 -16.93 36.02 0.57
C ASP A 458 -15.41 35.88 0.66
N GLY A 459 -14.70 36.32 -0.37
CA GLY A 459 -13.25 36.45 -0.33
C GLY A 459 -12.50 35.12 -0.14
N VAL A 460 -12.85 34.09 -0.90
CA VAL A 460 -12.11 32.83 -0.92
C VAL A 460 -10.75 33.05 -1.57
N VAL A 461 -9.69 32.76 -0.85
CA VAL A 461 -8.30 32.94 -1.30
C VAL A 461 -7.71 31.59 -1.71
N ILE A 462 -7.40 31.44 -2.99
CA ILE A 462 -6.68 30.28 -3.54
C ILE A 462 -5.42 30.78 -4.25
N MET A 463 -4.26 30.55 -3.67
CA MET A 463 -2.97 30.94 -4.24
C MET A 463 -2.26 29.70 -4.78
N PRO A 464 -1.99 29.63 -6.07
CA PRO A 464 -1.25 28.52 -6.67
C PRO A 464 0.26 28.71 -6.52
N PHE A 465 0.97 27.59 -6.34
CA PHE A 465 2.43 27.51 -6.41
C PHE A 465 2.87 26.34 -7.27
N THR A 466 3.97 26.51 -7.97
CA THR A 466 4.65 25.41 -8.64
C THR A 466 5.57 24.66 -7.67
N ASN A 467 5.89 23.43 -8.00
CA ASN A 467 6.88 22.62 -7.27
C ASN A 467 8.24 23.35 -7.15
N ASN A 468 8.65 24.04 -8.20
CA ASN A 468 9.89 24.83 -8.21
C ASN A 468 9.82 26.02 -7.26
N GLU A 469 8.69 26.71 -7.16
CA GLU A 469 8.51 27.83 -6.23
C GLU A 469 8.54 27.37 -4.78
N VAL A 470 7.95 26.21 -4.45
CA VAL A 470 8.08 25.58 -3.14
C VAL A 470 9.55 25.24 -2.82
N LEU A 471 10.27 24.72 -3.82
CA LEU A 471 11.72 24.47 -3.68
C LEU A 471 12.51 25.77 -3.43
N ASP A 472 12.14 26.86 -4.10
CA ASP A 472 12.80 28.16 -3.93
C ASP A 472 12.47 28.78 -2.56
N PHE A 473 11.27 28.57 -2.00
CA PHE A 473 10.95 28.94 -0.62
C PHE A 473 11.87 28.22 0.37
N LEU A 474 12.12 26.92 0.17
CA LEU A 474 13.05 26.17 1.01
C LEU A 474 14.47 26.69 0.88
N LYS A 475 14.99 26.91 -0.33
CA LYS A 475 16.35 27.39 -0.59
C LYS A 475 16.60 28.77 0.05
N ASN A 476 15.67 29.67 -0.12
CA ASN A 476 15.79 31.06 0.35
C ASN A 476 15.29 31.24 1.78
N SER A 477 14.86 30.16 2.45
CA SER A 477 14.32 30.18 3.81
C SER A 477 13.18 31.19 3.98
N VAL A 478 12.28 31.23 2.98
CA VAL A 478 11.06 32.07 3.03
C VAL A 478 10.14 31.51 4.12
N TYR A 479 9.65 32.37 4.98
CA TYR A 479 8.82 31.98 6.10
C TYR A 479 7.33 32.05 5.76
N TYR A 480 6.53 31.09 6.21
CA TYR A 480 5.11 31.01 5.83
C TYR A 480 4.30 32.27 6.15
N LYS A 481 4.62 32.99 7.25
CA LYS A 481 3.91 34.25 7.58
C LYS A 481 4.19 35.36 6.57
N ASP A 482 5.37 35.39 5.97
CA ASP A 482 5.68 36.33 4.90
C ASP A 482 4.91 35.99 3.63
N ILE A 483 4.80 34.67 3.30
CA ILE A 483 3.97 34.18 2.20
C ILE A 483 2.52 34.61 2.39
N VAL A 484 1.95 34.30 3.56
CA VAL A 484 0.57 34.65 3.90
C VAL A 484 0.34 36.16 3.79
N LYS A 485 1.25 36.99 4.33
CA LYS A 485 1.14 38.43 4.27
C LYS A 485 1.12 38.95 2.83
N VAL A 486 2.08 38.55 2.01
CA VAL A 486 2.16 39.00 0.60
C VAL A 486 0.94 38.55 -0.19
N VAL A 487 0.47 37.31 0.02
CA VAL A 487 -0.76 36.80 -0.63
C VAL A 487 -1.96 37.62 -0.20
N LYS A 488 -2.17 37.84 1.08
CA LYS A 488 -3.28 38.66 1.61
C LYS A 488 -3.27 40.09 1.07
N ASP A 489 -2.10 40.73 1.07
CA ASP A 489 -1.93 42.09 0.54
C ASP A 489 -2.25 42.16 -0.95
N SER A 490 -1.92 41.14 -1.71
CA SER A 490 -2.26 41.06 -3.13
C SER A 490 -3.75 40.81 -3.34
N PHE A 491 -4.35 39.86 -2.61
CA PHE A 491 -5.78 39.53 -2.76
C PHE A 491 -6.72 40.62 -2.24
N ALA A 492 -6.27 41.45 -1.31
CA ALA A 492 -7.02 42.63 -0.88
C ALA A 492 -7.24 43.67 -2.00
N LYS A 493 -6.45 43.62 -3.08
CA LYS A 493 -6.58 44.49 -4.26
C LYS A 493 -7.60 44.00 -5.29
N VAL A 494 -8.13 42.78 -5.17
CA VAL A 494 -9.20 42.26 -6.03
C VAL A 494 -10.51 43.00 -5.68
N PRO A 495 -11.36 43.39 -6.67
CA PRO A 495 -11.38 43.05 -8.09
C PRO A 495 -10.59 43.98 -9.01
N GLN A 496 -9.83 44.91 -8.50
CA GLN A 496 -9.15 45.97 -9.31
C GLN A 496 -7.96 45.45 -10.10
N ILE A 497 -7.51 44.21 -9.83
CA ILE A 497 -6.40 43.61 -10.56
C ILE A 497 -6.92 42.93 -11.80
N THR A 498 -6.50 43.50 -12.94
CA THR A 498 -6.72 42.93 -14.29
C THR A 498 -5.42 42.40 -14.90
N ASP A 499 -4.30 42.50 -14.19
CA ASP A 499 -3.01 42.04 -14.69
C ASP A 499 -2.91 40.51 -14.68
N VAL A 500 -2.67 39.93 -15.84
CA VAL A 500 -2.44 38.50 -16.03
C VAL A 500 -1.16 38.00 -15.37
N LYS A 501 -0.27 38.89 -14.98
CA LYS A 501 1.01 38.60 -14.31
C LYS A 501 0.96 38.68 -12.76
N TRP A 502 -0.22 38.77 -12.20
CA TRP A 502 -0.40 38.89 -10.74
C TRP A 502 0.35 37.81 -9.93
N HIS A 503 0.44 36.61 -10.47
CA HIS A 503 1.16 35.50 -9.84
C HIS A 503 2.69 35.76 -9.86
N GLU A 504 3.25 36.17 -11.00
CA GLU A 504 4.67 36.53 -11.13
C GLU A 504 5.05 37.69 -10.21
N GLU A 505 4.16 38.67 -10.01
CA GLU A 505 4.37 39.79 -9.11
C GLU A 505 4.45 39.32 -7.65
N ILE A 506 3.55 38.41 -7.22
CA ILE A 506 3.61 37.81 -5.88
C ILE A 506 4.93 37.06 -5.68
N MET A 507 5.30 36.21 -6.65
CA MET A 507 6.54 35.42 -6.56
C MET A 507 7.79 36.32 -6.51
N SER A 508 7.82 37.38 -7.29
CA SER A 508 8.93 38.37 -7.26
C SER A 508 9.08 39.03 -5.89
N ASN A 509 7.97 39.31 -5.19
CA ASN A 509 7.99 39.90 -3.85
C ASN A 509 8.40 38.90 -2.76
N LEU A 510 8.30 37.60 -3.00
CA LEU A 510 8.66 36.55 -2.05
C LEU A 510 10.10 36.08 -2.16
N ILE A 511 10.68 36.11 -3.37
CA ILE A 511 11.99 35.50 -3.66
C ILE A 511 13.08 36.58 -3.90
N SER A 512 12.70 37.86 -3.99
CA SER A 512 13.65 38.98 -4.07
C SER A 512 14.31 39.26 -2.72
#